data_996ba18dd65bcfa01e798594ddc05148
#
_entry.id   996ba18dd65bcfa01e798594ddc05148
#
_cell.length_a   1.000
_cell.length_b   1.000
_cell.length_c   1.000
_cell.angle_alpha   90.00
_cell.angle_beta   90.00
_cell.angle_gamma   90.00
#
_symmetry.space_group_name_H-M   'P 1'
#
loop_
_entity.id
_entity.type
_entity.pdbx_description
1 polymer ?
#
loop_
_entity_poly.entity_id
_entity_poly.type
_entity_poly.pdbx_seq_one_letter_code
_entity_poly.pdbx_strand_id
1 'polypeptide(L)'
;MSSKDEKNLTQVADKISNMDEPTRSTMQRVHDIIMAAAPTLKPRIWYGMPAYAVSASTPALVTLRIDERLNLAITEKAAFRAAGGADGRLMPAAWYFESVDAVTERRIAEIVRSVVD
;
A
#
# COMPACT_ATOMS: atom_id res chain seq x y z
N MET A 1 0.22 17.69 -10.10
CA MET A 1 -0.38 17.19 -8.87
C MET A 1 -1.15 18.32 -8.21
N SER A 2 -2.35 18.06 -7.68
CA SER A 2 -3.13 19.08 -7.01
C SER A 2 -2.53 19.40 -5.64
N SER A 3 -2.87 20.56 -5.07
CA SER A 3 -2.38 20.90 -3.74
C SER A 3 -2.91 19.94 -2.65
N LYS A 4 -4.07 19.35 -2.88
CA LYS A 4 -4.61 18.33 -1.96
C LYS A 4 -3.77 17.05 -2.03
N ASP A 5 -3.36 16.63 -3.21
CA ASP A 5 -2.48 15.47 -3.39
C ASP A 5 -1.13 15.71 -2.73
N GLU A 6 -0.57 16.89 -2.88
CA GLU A 6 0.70 17.25 -2.25
C GLU A 6 0.60 17.23 -0.73
N LYS A 7 -0.49 17.78 -0.20
CA LYS A 7 -0.74 17.77 1.25
C LYS A 7 -0.88 16.35 1.77
N ASN A 8 -1.64 15.52 1.06
CA ASN A 8 -1.84 14.12 1.44
C ASN A 8 -0.51 13.35 1.42
N LEU A 9 0.29 13.56 0.39
CA LEU A 9 1.60 12.91 0.30
C LEU A 9 2.50 13.31 1.47
N THR A 10 2.51 14.60 1.83
CA THR A 10 3.26 15.08 2.98
C THR A 10 2.79 14.43 4.27
N GLN A 11 1.49 14.26 4.45
CA GLN A 11 0.93 13.61 5.64
C GLN A 11 1.38 12.15 5.73
N VAL A 12 1.41 11.44 4.61
CA VAL A 12 1.90 10.06 4.59
C VAL A 12 3.38 10.01 4.92
N ALA A 13 4.18 10.88 4.32
CA ALA A 13 5.62 10.95 4.59
C ALA A 13 5.87 11.23 6.08
N ASP A 14 5.14 12.16 6.67
CA ASP A 14 5.25 12.49 8.09
C ASP A 14 4.87 11.30 8.97
N LYS A 15 3.79 10.60 8.62
CA LYS A 15 3.35 9.44 9.39
C LYS A 15 4.44 8.37 9.43
N ILE A 16 5.05 8.08 8.29
CA ILE A 16 6.12 7.09 8.21
C ILE A 16 7.36 7.57 8.96
N SER A 17 7.74 8.83 8.80
CA SER A 17 8.95 9.36 9.43
C SER A 17 8.85 9.41 10.94
N ASN A 18 7.65 9.40 11.49
CA ASN A 18 7.43 9.38 12.94
C ASN A 18 7.37 7.98 13.54
N MET A 19 7.53 6.94 12.71
CA MET A 19 7.59 5.57 13.21
C MET A 19 8.99 5.27 13.77
N ASP A 20 9.05 4.31 14.69
CA ASP A 20 10.34 3.85 15.22
C ASP A 20 10.97 2.84 14.27
N GLU A 21 12.31 2.75 14.31
CA GLU A 21 13.02 1.72 13.59
C GLU A 21 12.85 0.36 14.27
N PRO A 22 12.83 -0.74 13.50
CA PRO A 22 13.05 -0.84 12.04
C PRO A 22 11.80 -0.61 11.21
N THR A 23 10.66 -0.38 11.84
CA THR A 23 9.38 -0.19 11.15
C THR A 23 9.43 0.98 10.17
N ARG A 24 10.03 2.09 10.56
CA ARG A 24 10.14 3.28 9.71
C ARG A 24 10.79 2.97 8.37
N SER A 25 11.98 2.36 8.39
CA SER A 25 12.70 2.05 7.15
C SER A 25 11.96 1.03 6.31
N THR A 26 11.35 0.04 6.95
CA THR A 26 10.59 -1.00 6.23
C THR A 26 9.36 -0.40 5.56
N MET A 27 8.60 0.42 6.27
CA MET A 27 7.40 1.04 5.73
C MET A 27 7.73 2.05 4.63
N GLN A 28 8.83 2.80 4.78
CA GLN A 28 9.29 3.72 3.73
C GLN A 28 9.62 2.94 2.47
N ARG A 29 10.30 1.82 2.61
CA ARG A 29 10.64 0.97 1.46
C ARG A 29 9.39 0.44 0.76
N VAL A 30 8.40 -0.04 1.52
CA VAL A 30 7.17 -0.55 0.94
C VAL A 30 6.40 0.58 0.24
N HIS A 31 6.35 1.75 0.84
CA HIS A 31 5.74 2.92 0.21
C HIS A 31 6.41 3.23 -1.14
N ASP A 32 7.73 3.21 -1.18
CA ASP A 32 8.47 3.47 -2.42
C ASP A 32 8.18 2.41 -3.48
N ILE A 33 8.07 1.14 -3.08
CA ILE A 33 7.72 0.05 -3.99
C ILE A 33 6.32 0.27 -4.57
N ILE A 34 5.37 0.63 -3.74
CA ILE A 34 3.99 0.89 -4.19
C ILE A 34 3.96 2.01 -5.22
N MET A 35 4.63 3.12 -4.92
CA MET A 35 4.60 4.27 -5.81
C MET A 35 5.34 4.00 -7.13
N ALA A 36 6.40 3.18 -7.09
CA ALA A 36 7.12 2.79 -8.30
C ALA A 36 6.30 1.81 -9.15
N ALA A 37 5.59 0.88 -8.50
CA ALA A 37 4.80 -0.13 -9.20
C ALA A 37 3.51 0.45 -9.79
N ALA A 38 2.92 1.43 -9.13
CA ALA A 38 1.64 2.03 -9.54
C ALA A 38 1.67 3.54 -9.33
N PRO A 39 2.39 4.29 -10.19
CA PRO A 39 2.54 5.73 -10.01
C PRO A 39 1.24 6.53 -10.16
N THR A 40 0.18 5.90 -10.65
CA THR A 40 -1.14 6.54 -10.73
C THR A 40 -1.85 6.57 -9.39
N LEU A 41 -1.43 5.77 -8.43
CA LEU A 41 -2.02 5.81 -7.09
C LEU A 41 -1.62 7.08 -6.35
N LYS A 42 -2.56 7.59 -5.55
CA LYS A 42 -2.37 8.78 -4.73
C LYS A 42 -2.39 8.38 -3.26
N PRO A 43 -1.30 8.64 -2.52
CA PRO A 43 -1.27 8.31 -1.10
C PRO A 43 -2.08 9.30 -0.28
N ARG A 44 -2.64 8.80 0.82
CA ARG A 44 -3.31 9.63 1.83
C ARG A 44 -3.34 8.88 3.15
N ILE A 45 -3.71 9.57 4.23
CA ILE A 45 -3.95 8.92 5.52
C ILE A 45 -5.40 8.47 5.56
N TRP A 46 -5.62 7.23 5.98
CA TRP A 46 -6.94 6.64 6.11
C TRP A 46 -6.96 5.77 7.37
N TYR A 47 -7.83 6.09 8.30
CA TYR A 47 -7.84 5.45 9.63
C TYR A 47 -6.47 5.45 10.29
N GLY A 48 -5.76 6.57 10.16
CA GLY A 48 -4.45 6.76 10.79
C GLY A 48 -3.27 6.08 10.12
N MET A 49 -3.47 5.43 8.98
CA MET A 49 -2.41 4.68 8.29
C MET A 49 -2.31 5.08 6.82
N PRO A 50 -1.14 4.88 6.20
CA PRO A 50 -1.01 5.15 4.76
C PRO A 50 -1.97 4.31 3.94
N ALA A 51 -2.63 4.95 2.98
CA ALA A 51 -3.54 4.31 2.06
C ALA A 51 -3.34 4.88 0.67
N TYR A 52 -3.75 4.13 -0.34
CA TYR A 52 -3.49 4.48 -1.74
C TYR A 52 -4.77 4.30 -2.54
N ALA A 53 -5.12 5.33 -3.30
CA ALA A 53 -6.34 5.35 -4.10
C ALA A 53 -6.06 5.98 -5.47
N VAL A 54 -7.00 5.85 -6.40
CA VAL A 54 -6.86 6.44 -7.72
C VAL A 54 -6.89 7.97 -7.64
N SER A 55 -7.64 8.50 -6.70
CA SER A 55 -7.70 9.94 -6.46
C SER A 55 -7.97 10.22 -4.99
N ALA A 56 -7.87 11.50 -4.61
CA ALA A 56 -8.11 11.92 -3.23
C ALA A 56 -9.55 11.68 -2.77
N SER A 57 -10.49 11.52 -3.70
CA SER A 57 -11.91 11.37 -3.39
C SER A 57 -12.47 9.97 -3.66
N THR A 58 -11.66 9.05 -4.20
CA THR A 58 -12.09 7.68 -4.44
C THR A 58 -11.71 6.77 -3.27
N PRO A 59 -12.38 5.61 -3.13
CA PRO A 59 -12.05 4.68 -2.04
C PRO A 59 -10.61 4.20 -2.08
N ALA A 60 -10.04 3.94 -0.91
CA ALA A 60 -8.71 3.36 -0.81
C ALA A 60 -8.72 1.95 -1.39
N LEU A 61 -7.67 1.61 -2.14
CA LEU A 61 -7.50 0.28 -2.73
C LEU A 61 -6.47 -0.55 -1.98
N VAL A 62 -5.41 0.11 -1.51
CA VAL A 62 -4.28 -0.53 -0.82
C VAL A 62 -4.03 0.23 0.48
N THR A 63 -3.70 -0.47 1.53
CA THR A 63 -3.32 0.15 2.81
C THR A 63 -2.05 -0.50 3.35
N LEU A 64 -1.25 0.28 4.08
CA LEU A 64 -0.14 -0.22 4.88
C LEU A 64 -0.57 -0.13 6.34
N ARG A 65 -0.53 -1.25 7.05
CA ARG A 65 -1.03 -1.32 8.40
C ARG A 65 0.01 -1.88 9.36
N ILE A 66 -0.11 -1.47 10.61
CA ILE A 66 0.67 -2.01 11.71
C ILE A 66 -0.33 -2.55 12.72
N ASP A 67 -0.46 -3.87 12.76
CA ASP A 67 -1.20 -4.56 13.80
C ASP A 67 -0.13 -5.20 14.70
N GLU A 68 -0.25 -6.45 15.07
CA GLU A 68 0.87 -7.12 15.73
C GLU A 68 2.04 -7.30 14.77
N ARG A 69 1.74 -7.36 13.48
CA ARG A 69 2.75 -7.48 12.41
C ARG A 69 2.46 -6.42 11.36
N LEU A 70 3.51 -6.04 10.64
CA LEU A 70 3.34 -5.16 9.49
C LEU A 70 2.60 -5.90 8.40
N ASN A 71 1.70 -5.20 7.71
CA ASN A 71 0.98 -5.84 6.61
C ASN A 71 0.62 -4.85 5.51
N LEU A 72 0.53 -5.41 4.30
CA LEU A 72 -0.02 -4.76 3.12
C LEU A 72 -1.40 -5.36 2.93
N ALA A 73 -2.42 -4.53 2.89
CA ALA A 73 -3.79 -4.99 2.72
C ALA A 73 -4.43 -4.37 1.49
N ILE A 74 -5.36 -5.08 0.89
CA ILE A 74 -6.20 -4.54 -0.16
C ILE A 74 -7.62 -4.46 0.35
N THR A 75 -8.37 -3.48 -0.13
CA THR A 75 -9.75 -3.29 0.29
C THR A 75 -10.69 -4.04 -0.65
N GLU A 76 -11.95 -4.16 -0.26
CA GLU A 76 -12.95 -4.78 -1.12
C GLU A 76 -13.21 -3.99 -2.40
N LYS A 77 -12.73 -2.76 -2.47
CA LYS A 77 -12.86 -1.92 -3.66
C LYS A 77 -11.79 -2.20 -4.71
N ALA A 78 -10.77 -2.99 -4.35
CA ALA A 78 -9.68 -3.32 -5.28
C ALA A 78 -10.12 -4.42 -6.24
N ALA A 79 -9.68 -4.29 -7.50
CA ALA A 79 -9.92 -5.32 -8.51
C ALA A 79 -8.71 -6.24 -8.57
N PHE A 80 -8.61 -7.16 -7.63
CA PHE A 80 -7.45 -8.04 -7.52
C PHE A 80 -7.43 -9.08 -8.64
N ARG A 81 -6.38 -9.06 -9.44
CA ARG A 81 -6.24 -9.94 -10.60
C ARG A 81 -5.00 -10.82 -10.58
N ALA A 82 -4.26 -10.83 -9.50
CA ALA A 82 -3.07 -11.68 -9.40
C ALA A 82 -3.45 -13.15 -9.58
N ALA A 83 -2.65 -13.88 -10.36
CA ALA A 83 -2.95 -15.25 -10.73
C ALA A 83 -3.18 -16.15 -9.52
N GLY A 84 -2.42 -15.98 -8.47
CA GLY A 84 -2.58 -16.77 -7.27
C GLY A 84 -3.83 -16.46 -6.49
N GLY A 85 -4.52 -15.37 -6.80
CA GLY A 85 -5.75 -15.00 -6.12
C GLY A 85 -7.00 -15.44 -6.84
N ALA A 86 -6.86 -15.99 -8.03
CA ALA A 86 -8.01 -16.27 -8.88
C ALA A 86 -8.69 -17.60 -8.57
N ASP A 87 -8.23 -18.31 -7.58
CA ASP A 87 -8.71 -19.64 -7.28
C ASP A 87 -10.02 -19.58 -6.51
N GLY A 88 -11.09 -19.89 -7.20
CA GLY A 88 -12.40 -19.93 -6.58
C GLY A 88 -12.95 -18.56 -6.24
N ARG A 89 -13.58 -18.49 -5.09
CA ARG A 89 -14.39 -17.33 -4.69
C ARG A 89 -13.78 -16.52 -3.56
N LEU A 90 -12.55 -16.86 -3.17
CA LEU A 90 -11.89 -16.16 -2.08
C LEU A 90 -10.95 -15.10 -2.65
N MET A 91 -11.08 -13.89 -2.14
CA MET A 91 -10.18 -12.80 -2.49
C MET A 91 -9.21 -12.59 -1.33
N PRO A 92 -7.90 -12.57 -1.58
CA PRO A 92 -6.95 -12.26 -0.52
C PRO A 92 -7.15 -10.84 0.00
N ALA A 93 -6.92 -10.64 1.28
CA ALA A 93 -7.14 -9.34 1.90
C ALA A 93 -5.87 -8.71 2.44
N ALA A 94 -4.91 -9.50 2.93
CA ALA A 94 -3.72 -8.96 3.55
C ALA A 94 -2.55 -9.94 3.46
N TRP A 95 -1.35 -9.37 3.45
CA TRP A 95 -0.10 -10.12 3.50
C TRP A 95 0.76 -9.54 4.62
N TYR A 96 1.21 -10.38 5.52
CA TYR A 96 2.06 -9.96 6.64
C TYR A 96 3.53 -10.09 6.28
N PHE A 97 4.35 -9.19 6.81
CA PHE A 97 5.78 -9.23 6.56
C PHE A 97 6.53 -8.63 7.75
N GLU A 98 7.81 -8.96 7.88
CA GLU A 98 8.69 -8.36 8.89
C GLU A 98 9.74 -7.50 8.24
N SER A 99 10.26 -7.94 7.11
CA SER A 99 11.26 -7.23 6.33
C SER A 99 11.00 -7.45 4.86
N VAL A 100 11.70 -6.70 4.01
CA VAL A 100 11.47 -6.75 2.57
C VAL A 100 12.78 -7.10 1.86
N ASP A 101 12.88 -8.33 1.38
CA ASP A 101 13.97 -8.75 0.51
C ASP A 101 13.56 -8.59 -0.96
N ALA A 102 14.44 -9.00 -1.89
CA ALA A 102 14.18 -8.84 -3.31
C ALA A 102 12.95 -9.62 -3.78
N VAL A 103 12.72 -10.80 -3.22
CA VAL A 103 11.56 -11.64 -3.59
C VAL A 103 10.28 -10.97 -3.08
N THR A 104 10.29 -10.50 -1.84
CA THR A 104 9.15 -9.81 -1.24
C THR A 104 8.83 -8.52 -1.99
N GLU A 105 9.86 -7.77 -2.38
CA GLU A 105 9.68 -6.55 -3.17
C GLU A 105 8.95 -6.83 -4.49
N ARG A 106 9.39 -7.85 -5.22
CA ARG A 106 8.73 -8.24 -6.47
C ARG A 106 7.29 -8.63 -6.25
N ARG A 107 7.01 -9.38 -5.19
CA ARG A 107 5.66 -9.83 -4.88
C ARG A 107 4.75 -8.65 -4.52
N ILE A 108 5.23 -7.71 -3.73
CA ILE A 108 4.47 -6.49 -3.40
C ILE A 108 4.15 -5.73 -4.67
N ALA A 109 5.12 -5.56 -5.56
CA ALA A 109 4.90 -4.85 -6.83
C ALA A 109 3.83 -5.54 -7.68
N GLU A 110 3.86 -6.87 -7.77
CA GLU A 110 2.84 -7.63 -8.50
C GLU A 110 1.44 -7.43 -7.91
N ILE A 111 1.33 -7.50 -6.60
CA ILE A 111 0.04 -7.31 -5.92
C ILE A 111 -0.51 -5.92 -6.21
N VAL A 112 0.33 -4.90 -6.07
CA VAL A 112 -0.09 -3.52 -6.28
C VAL A 112 -0.52 -3.28 -7.73
N ARG A 113 0.22 -3.79 -8.69
CA ARG A 113 -0.17 -3.68 -10.11
C ARG A 113 -1.49 -4.38 -10.38
N SER A 114 -1.77 -5.47 -9.69
CA SER A 114 -3.00 -6.24 -9.89
C SER A 114 -4.26 -5.50 -9.46
N VAL A 115 -4.14 -4.51 -8.58
CA VAL A 115 -5.31 -3.79 -8.08
C VAL A 115 -5.59 -2.49 -8.84
N VAL A 116 -4.68 -2.05 -9.70
CA VAL A 116 -4.87 -0.82 -10.47
C VAL A 116 -5.20 -1.06 -11.95
N ASP A 117 -5.05 -2.27 -12.41
CA ASP A 117 -5.39 -2.61 -13.81
C ASP A 117 -6.85 -3.07 -13.92
#